data_f1735c56095448ad5f409c5ab9c32ae9
#
_entry.id   f1735c56095448ad5f409c5ab9c32ae9
#
_cell.length_a   1.000
_cell.length_b   1.000
_cell.length_c   1.000
_cell.angle_alpha   90.00
_cell.angle_beta   90.00
_cell.angle_gamma   90.00
#
_symmetry.space_group_name_H-M   'P 1'
#
loop_
_entity.id
_entity.type
_entity.pdbx_description
1 polymer ?
#
loop_
_entity_poly.entity_id
_entity_poly.type
_entity_poly.pdbx_seq_one_letter_code
_entity_poly.pdbx_strand_id
1 'polypeptide(L)'
;MTVAAVPIVKDILSIFKLRIGVAITMSAIGGAAITPGPMPALWRVATLAAAVLLASASAGAFNQWAEADLDRLMKRTACRPFAVGRLRAGLPWLTAILALLAVAVAMALWSANGWAAFYTFMGAFVYGVVYTVWLKRRTWINIVVGGLAGSFAVLAGAAAINRSVLAEPLLLAVVLFLWTPPHFWSLAIASHDDYASARFPMLPVVFGDAFAARVILAHTLTLVGLSTLPFFWSAGAVYLAGAAAGGAAFVFTSVRLVREPSRKRAIQNFLASLLQLLLLLCGTVAGRFLGSL
;
A
#
# COMPACT_ATOMS: atom_id res chain seq x y z
N MET A 1 4.09 -37.05 -13.16
CA MET A 1 3.94 -35.66 -13.61
C MET A 1 5.21 -34.92 -13.23
N THR A 2 6.09 -34.67 -14.19
CA THR A 2 7.33 -33.90 -13.99
C THR A 2 6.95 -32.42 -13.74
N VAL A 3 7.06 -31.99 -12.50
CA VAL A 3 6.96 -30.54 -12.16
C VAL A 3 8.15 -29.85 -12.83
N ALA A 4 7.88 -29.09 -13.91
CA ALA A 4 8.89 -28.27 -14.53
C ALA A 4 9.50 -27.35 -13.45
N ALA A 5 10.81 -27.42 -13.29
CA ALA A 5 11.53 -26.60 -12.31
C ALA A 5 11.37 -25.12 -12.69
N VAL A 6 10.44 -24.44 -12.01
CA VAL A 6 10.37 -22.97 -12.07
C VAL A 6 11.71 -22.45 -11.53
N PRO A 7 12.41 -21.56 -12.24
CA PRO A 7 13.71 -21.11 -11.76
C PRO A 7 13.56 -20.53 -10.35
N ILE A 8 14.34 -21.04 -9.41
CA ILE A 8 14.38 -20.65 -8.00
C ILE A 8 14.37 -19.12 -7.80
N VAL A 9 15.05 -18.41 -8.69
CA VAL A 9 15.10 -16.92 -8.70
C VAL A 9 13.71 -16.29 -8.85
N LYS A 10 12.85 -16.85 -9.73
CA LYS A 10 11.48 -16.35 -9.93
C LYS A 10 10.64 -16.54 -8.68
N ASP A 11 10.78 -17.65 -8.01
CA ASP A 11 10.09 -17.94 -6.74
C ASP A 11 10.55 -17.00 -5.64
N ILE A 12 11.86 -16.79 -5.48
CA ILE A 12 12.43 -15.85 -4.52
C ILE A 12 11.95 -14.42 -4.79
N LEU A 13 11.97 -13.95 -6.05
CA LEU A 13 11.48 -12.60 -6.38
C LEU A 13 9.97 -12.46 -6.11
N SER A 14 9.20 -13.53 -6.29
CA SER A 14 7.75 -13.49 -6.10
C SER A 14 7.33 -13.28 -4.64
N ILE A 15 8.14 -13.72 -3.65
CA ILE A 15 7.82 -13.54 -2.24
C ILE A 15 7.91 -12.08 -1.79
N PHE A 16 8.76 -11.28 -2.42
CA PHE A 16 9.01 -9.89 -2.05
C PHE A 16 7.92 -8.90 -2.53
N LYS A 17 6.97 -9.34 -3.36
CA LYS A 17 5.86 -8.50 -3.84
C LYS A 17 6.30 -7.15 -4.39
N LEU A 18 7.36 -7.10 -5.18
CA LEU A 18 8.04 -5.87 -5.62
C LEU A 18 7.09 -4.84 -6.25
N ARG A 19 6.02 -5.27 -6.95
CA ARG A 19 5.02 -4.33 -7.52
C ARG A 19 4.33 -3.48 -6.44
N ILE A 20 4.02 -4.09 -5.29
CA ILE A 20 3.45 -3.38 -4.14
C ILE A 20 4.53 -2.51 -3.50
N GLY A 21 5.75 -3.04 -3.38
CA GLY A 21 6.90 -2.30 -2.86
C GLY A 21 7.18 -1.01 -3.63
N VAL A 22 7.10 -1.05 -4.96
CA VAL A 22 7.25 0.16 -5.80
C VAL A 22 6.17 1.19 -5.48
N ALA A 23 4.90 0.80 -5.37
CA ALA A 23 3.82 1.73 -5.03
C ALA A 23 4.03 2.38 -3.64
N ILE A 24 4.46 1.59 -2.65
CA ILE A 24 4.79 2.08 -1.30
C ILE A 24 5.99 3.03 -1.33
N THR A 25 7.01 2.72 -2.13
CA THR A 25 8.17 3.59 -2.33
C THR A 25 7.77 4.92 -2.99
N MET A 26 6.91 4.87 -4.00
CA MET A 26 6.37 6.09 -4.63
C MET A 26 5.55 6.93 -3.64
N SER A 27 4.85 6.31 -2.69
CA SER A 27 4.17 7.02 -1.60
C SER A 27 5.16 7.74 -0.68
N ALA A 28 6.32 7.14 -0.37
CA ALA A 28 7.38 7.81 0.40
C ALA A 28 7.99 8.98 -0.40
N ILE A 29 8.25 8.80 -1.68
CA ILE A 29 8.73 9.88 -2.56
C ILE A 29 7.69 11.02 -2.64
N GLY A 30 6.40 10.69 -2.76
CA GLY A 30 5.32 11.66 -2.71
C GLY A 30 5.27 12.43 -1.39
N GLY A 31 5.46 11.73 -0.26
CA GLY A 31 5.58 12.34 1.06
C GLY A 31 6.75 13.32 1.17
N ALA A 32 7.91 12.95 0.63
CA ALA A 32 9.05 13.87 0.56
C ALA A 32 8.76 15.07 -0.36
N ALA A 33 8.13 14.84 -1.51
CA ALA A 33 7.86 15.90 -2.50
C ALA A 33 6.84 16.93 -2.00
N ILE A 34 5.78 16.51 -1.27
CA ILE A 34 4.75 17.42 -0.77
C ILE A 34 5.20 18.20 0.46
N THR A 35 6.26 17.78 1.12
CA THR A 35 6.73 18.40 2.36
C THR A 35 7.50 19.68 2.09
N PRO A 36 7.11 20.84 2.66
CA PRO A 36 7.86 22.08 2.56
C PRO A 36 9.26 21.94 3.18
N GLY A 37 10.27 22.48 2.46
CA GLY A 37 11.66 22.49 2.90
C GLY A 37 12.66 22.16 1.79
N PRO A 38 13.96 22.30 2.01
CA PRO A 38 14.98 21.99 1.01
C PRO A 38 15.07 20.50 0.77
N MET A 39 15.14 20.09 -0.50
CA MET A 39 15.36 18.69 -0.86
C MET A 39 16.77 18.24 -0.46
N PRO A 40 16.90 17.08 0.20
CA PRO A 40 18.21 16.50 0.46
C PRO A 40 18.93 16.11 -0.84
N ALA A 41 20.23 15.84 -0.75
CA ALA A 41 21.00 15.32 -1.89
C ALA A 41 20.32 14.07 -2.47
N LEU A 42 20.33 13.94 -3.80
CA LEU A 42 19.62 12.87 -4.53
C LEU A 42 19.95 11.47 -3.99
N TRP A 43 21.21 11.22 -3.63
CA TRP A 43 21.61 9.93 -3.09
C TRP A 43 20.90 9.58 -1.77
N ARG A 44 20.59 10.57 -0.92
CA ARG A 44 19.84 10.37 0.34
C ARG A 44 18.40 9.96 0.04
N VAL A 45 17.75 10.66 -0.89
CA VAL A 45 16.39 10.33 -1.32
C VAL A 45 16.35 8.93 -1.94
N ALA A 46 17.31 8.60 -2.81
CA ALA A 46 17.41 7.29 -3.45
C ALA A 46 17.66 6.17 -2.42
N THR A 47 18.52 6.41 -1.42
CA THR A 47 18.78 5.43 -0.36
C THR A 47 17.56 5.23 0.54
N LEU A 48 16.83 6.29 0.89
CA LEU A 48 15.56 6.16 1.63
C LEU A 48 14.51 5.42 0.81
N ALA A 49 14.38 5.72 -0.48
CA ALA A 49 13.47 5.01 -1.37
C ALA A 49 13.80 3.50 -1.44
N ALA A 50 15.09 3.15 -1.54
CA ALA A 50 15.55 1.76 -1.47
C ALA A 50 15.26 1.12 -0.10
N ALA A 51 15.44 1.86 1.01
CA ALA A 51 15.12 1.41 2.36
C ALA A 51 13.62 1.06 2.49
N VAL A 52 12.73 1.94 2.03
CA VAL A 52 11.27 1.70 2.04
C VAL A 52 10.90 0.52 1.16
N LEU A 53 11.54 0.37 -0.01
CA LEU A 53 11.33 -0.79 -0.89
C LEU A 53 11.73 -2.10 -0.20
N LEU A 54 12.90 -2.14 0.45
CA LEU A 54 13.39 -3.33 1.17
C LEU A 54 12.51 -3.65 2.38
N ALA A 55 12.06 -2.64 3.14
CA ALA A 55 11.13 -2.83 4.25
C ALA A 55 9.79 -3.41 3.79
N SER A 56 9.23 -2.88 2.68
CA SER A 56 8.02 -3.41 2.06
C SER A 56 8.22 -4.84 1.52
N ALA A 57 9.37 -5.12 0.91
CA ALA A 57 9.74 -6.45 0.43
C ALA A 57 9.84 -7.45 1.60
N SER A 58 10.49 -7.06 2.69
CA SER A 58 10.56 -7.85 3.93
C SER A 58 9.16 -8.16 4.48
N ALA A 59 8.32 -7.15 4.62
CA ALA A 59 6.94 -7.33 5.11
C ALA A 59 6.09 -8.19 4.14
N GLY A 60 6.31 -8.07 2.83
CA GLY A 60 5.69 -8.91 1.79
C GLY A 60 6.10 -10.38 1.89
N ALA A 61 7.39 -10.65 2.11
CA ALA A 61 7.93 -11.99 2.32
C ALA A 61 7.44 -12.59 3.65
N PHE A 62 7.43 -11.79 4.72
CA PHE A 62 6.88 -12.21 6.01
C PHE A 62 5.39 -12.60 5.89
N ASN A 63 4.59 -11.83 5.18
CA ASN A 63 3.19 -12.17 4.96
C ASN A 63 3.02 -13.52 4.26
N GLN A 64 3.80 -13.83 3.21
CA GLN A 64 3.73 -15.13 2.55
C GLN A 64 4.27 -16.26 3.44
N TRP A 65 5.31 -16.01 4.25
CA TRP A 65 5.84 -16.96 5.21
C TRP A 65 4.82 -17.32 6.30
N ALA A 66 4.17 -16.28 6.87
CA ALA A 66 3.20 -16.43 7.96
C ALA A 66 1.84 -17.03 7.51
N GLU A 67 1.50 -16.86 6.23
CA GLU A 67 0.19 -17.28 5.67
C GLU A 67 0.30 -18.53 4.77
N ALA A 68 1.42 -19.26 4.77
CA ALA A 68 1.65 -20.39 3.87
C ALA A 68 0.49 -21.41 3.86
N ASP A 69 -0.08 -21.69 5.02
CA ASP A 69 -1.19 -22.67 5.15
C ASP A 69 -2.52 -22.11 4.61
N LEU A 70 -2.78 -20.82 4.82
CA LEU A 70 -4.00 -20.17 4.36
C LEU A 70 -3.98 -19.86 2.87
N ASP A 71 -2.81 -19.56 2.34
CA ASP A 71 -2.62 -19.32 0.91
C ASP A 71 -3.03 -20.55 0.07
N ARG A 72 -2.93 -21.76 0.62
CA ARG A 72 -3.40 -23.01 -0.03
C ARG A 72 -4.91 -23.05 -0.24
N LEU A 73 -5.68 -22.34 0.59
CA LEU A 73 -7.15 -22.35 0.55
C LEU A 73 -7.73 -21.39 -0.51
N MET A 74 -6.92 -20.46 -1.02
CA MET A 74 -7.36 -19.46 -1.99
C MET A 74 -6.79 -19.73 -3.37
N LYS A 75 -7.63 -19.81 -4.41
CA LYS A 75 -7.20 -20.09 -5.80
C LYS A 75 -6.10 -19.13 -6.26
N ARG A 76 -6.21 -17.84 -5.90
CA ARG A 76 -5.27 -16.80 -6.30
C ARG A 76 -3.88 -16.95 -5.67
N THR A 77 -3.77 -17.55 -4.48
CA THR A 77 -2.52 -17.61 -3.70
C THR A 77 -1.98 -19.02 -3.52
N ALA A 78 -2.75 -20.05 -3.87
CA ALA A 78 -2.37 -21.44 -3.74
C ALA A 78 -1.06 -21.80 -4.50
N CYS A 79 -0.71 -21.03 -5.53
CA CYS A 79 0.53 -21.24 -6.31
C CYS A 79 1.79 -20.58 -5.70
N ARG A 80 1.67 -19.88 -4.57
CA ARG A 80 2.80 -19.19 -3.92
C ARG A 80 3.86 -20.18 -3.45
N PRO A 81 5.16 -19.80 -3.50
CA PRO A 81 6.27 -20.72 -3.20
C PRO A 81 6.18 -21.42 -1.83
N PHE A 82 5.82 -20.68 -0.77
CA PHE A 82 5.62 -21.28 0.56
C PHE A 82 4.36 -22.14 0.63
N ALA A 83 3.29 -21.75 -0.06
CA ALA A 83 2.03 -22.51 -0.06
C ALA A 83 2.18 -23.88 -0.74
N VAL A 84 2.88 -23.95 -1.87
CA VAL A 84 3.12 -25.23 -2.60
C VAL A 84 4.30 -26.02 -2.05
N GLY A 85 5.05 -25.49 -1.08
CA GLY A 85 6.21 -26.17 -0.48
C GLY A 85 7.51 -26.11 -1.29
N ARG A 86 7.57 -25.30 -2.39
CA ARG A 86 8.84 -25.08 -3.12
C ARG A 86 9.87 -24.35 -2.27
N LEU A 87 9.41 -23.44 -1.40
CA LEU A 87 10.20 -22.87 -0.33
C LEU A 87 9.63 -23.34 1.01
N ARG A 88 10.49 -23.86 1.89
CA ARG A 88 10.06 -24.32 3.21
C ARG A 88 9.99 -23.15 4.18
N ALA A 89 8.79 -22.84 4.66
CA ALA A 89 8.59 -21.80 5.68
C ALA A 89 9.22 -22.25 7.00
N GLY A 90 10.42 -21.76 7.30
CA GLY A 90 11.19 -22.12 8.48
C GLY A 90 12.03 -20.95 9.02
N LEU A 91 12.77 -21.23 10.10
CA LEU A 91 13.59 -20.23 10.77
C LEU A 91 14.61 -19.52 9.87
N PRO A 92 15.30 -20.20 8.90
CA PRO A 92 16.23 -19.51 8.01
C PRO A 92 15.59 -18.39 7.18
N TRP A 93 14.35 -18.60 6.70
CA TRP A 93 13.63 -17.56 6.01
C TRP A 93 13.19 -16.42 6.92
N LEU A 94 12.73 -16.73 8.13
CA LEU A 94 12.37 -15.71 9.11
C LEU A 94 13.58 -14.85 9.47
N THR A 95 14.75 -15.45 9.73
CA THR A 95 15.97 -14.69 10.02
C THR A 95 16.41 -13.81 8.85
N ALA A 96 16.34 -14.31 7.61
CA ALA A 96 16.65 -13.52 6.41
C ALA A 96 15.68 -12.33 6.23
N ILE A 97 14.39 -12.55 6.46
CA ILE A 97 13.33 -11.52 6.39
C ILE A 97 13.59 -10.43 7.46
N LEU A 98 13.89 -10.82 8.69
CA LEU A 98 14.18 -9.87 9.77
C LEU A 98 15.49 -9.13 9.56
N ALA A 99 16.53 -9.80 9.04
CA ALA A 99 17.78 -9.16 8.66
C ALA A 99 17.58 -8.12 7.55
N LEU A 100 16.76 -8.44 6.53
CA LEU A 100 16.40 -7.50 5.47
C LEU A 100 15.68 -6.25 6.02
N LEU A 101 14.76 -6.43 6.99
CA LEU A 101 14.10 -5.31 7.67
C LEU A 101 15.09 -4.47 8.47
N ALA A 102 16.02 -5.11 9.21
CA ALA A 102 17.04 -4.40 9.98
C ALA A 102 17.95 -3.55 9.06
N VAL A 103 18.38 -4.10 7.92
CA VAL A 103 19.14 -3.36 6.90
C VAL A 103 18.33 -2.18 6.36
N ALA A 104 17.05 -2.39 6.04
CA ALA A 104 16.19 -1.33 5.55
C ALA A 104 16.05 -0.17 6.55
N VAL A 105 15.83 -0.48 7.83
CA VAL A 105 15.70 0.53 8.90
C VAL A 105 17.05 1.26 9.12
N ALA A 106 18.18 0.54 9.10
CA ALA A 106 19.50 1.14 9.20
C ALA A 106 19.79 2.09 8.01
N MET A 107 19.43 1.70 6.80
CA MET A 107 19.54 2.58 5.62
C MET A 107 18.69 3.84 5.76
N ALA A 108 17.45 3.75 6.24
CA ALA A 108 16.59 4.90 6.47
C ALA A 108 17.17 5.84 7.56
N LEU A 109 17.73 5.27 8.63
CA LEU A 109 18.42 6.02 9.69
C LEU A 109 19.63 6.79 9.14
N TRP A 110 20.46 6.09 8.38
CA TRP A 110 21.69 6.66 7.82
C TRP A 110 21.44 7.73 6.77
N SER A 111 20.48 7.50 5.87
CA SER A 111 20.20 8.44 4.76
C SER A 111 19.37 9.65 5.16
N ALA A 112 18.56 9.54 6.21
CA ALA A 112 17.66 10.57 6.65
C ALA A 112 17.80 10.88 8.15
N ASN A 113 17.02 10.20 9.00
CA ASN A 113 17.01 10.42 10.45
C ASN A 113 16.21 9.33 11.19
N GLY A 114 16.17 9.44 12.54
CA GLY A 114 15.45 8.48 13.39
C GLY A 114 13.93 8.41 13.13
N TRP A 115 13.29 9.52 12.77
CA TRP A 115 11.86 9.51 12.44
C TRP A 115 11.56 8.80 11.13
N ALA A 116 12.37 9.00 10.08
CA ALA A 116 12.25 8.27 8.84
C ALA A 116 12.45 6.75 9.06
N ALA A 117 13.45 6.37 9.86
CA ALA A 117 13.68 4.98 10.25
C ALA A 117 12.49 4.40 11.05
N PHE A 118 11.97 5.15 12.02
CA PHE A 118 10.80 4.75 12.81
C PHE A 118 9.57 4.52 11.94
N TYR A 119 9.24 5.45 11.04
CA TYR A 119 8.09 5.29 10.16
C TYR A 119 8.29 4.16 9.15
N THR A 120 9.50 3.94 8.63
CA THR A 120 9.82 2.80 7.76
C THR A 120 9.60 1.47 8.50
N PHE A 121 10.06 1.36 9.76
CA PHE A 121 9.80 0.20 10.60
C PHE A 121 8.30 0.02 10.89
N MET A 122 7.60 1.10 11.28
CA MET A 122 6.16 1.04 11.61
C MET A 122 5.31 0.60 10.42
N GLY A 123 5.64 1.01 9.20
CA GLY A 123 4.96 0.52 8.00
C GLY A 123 5.08 -1.01 7.84
N ALA A 124 6.28 -1.55 8.00
CA ALA A 124 6.51 -2.99 7.95
C ALA A 124 5.87 -3.74 9.13
N PHE A 125 5.94 -3.19 10.34
CA PHE A 125 5.35 -3.77 11.54
C PHE A 125 3.82 -3.84 11.45
N VAL A 126 3.18 -2.75 11.06
CA VAL A 126 1.71 -2.72 10.92
C VAL A 126 1.25 -3.70 9.85
N TYR A 127 1.92 -3.76 8.70
CA TYR A 127 1.55 -4.71 7.67
C TYR A 127 1.87 -6.17 8.05
N GLY A 128 3.08 -6.43 8.57
CA GLY A 128 3.52 -7.77 8.90
C GLY A 128 2.82 -8.33 10.16
N VAL A 129 2.84 -7.59 11.25
CA VAL A 129 2.36 -8.09 12.55
C VAL A 129 0.90 -7.74 12.76
N VAL A 130 0.56 -6.44 12.77
CA VAL A 130 -0.79 -6.00 13.14
C VAL A 130 -1.83 -6.49 12.14
N TYR A 131 -1.59 -6.27 10.84
CA TYR A 131 -2.52 -6.69 9.80
C TYR A 131 -2.44 -8.21 9.56
N THR A 132 -1.26 -8.76 9.20
CA THR A 132 -1.16 -10.16 8.74
C THR A 132 -1.41 -11.17 9.86
N VAL A 133 -0.75 -11.00 11.02
CA VAL A 133 -0.81 -12.00 12.10
C VAL A 133 -2.03 -11.78 12.97
N TRP A 134 -2.33 -10.53 13.30
CA TRP A 134 -3.35 -10.26 14.30
C TRP A 134 -4.74 -10.03 13.73
N LEU A 135 -4.96 -9.01 12.89
CA LEU A 135 -6.30 -8.54 12.52
C LEU A 135 -6.93 -9.29 11.34
N LYS A 136 -6.13 -9.72 10.35
CA LYS A 136 -6.64 -10.25 9.08
C LYS A 136 -7.60 -11.42 9.23
N ARG A 137 -7.42 -12.24 10.27
CA ARG A 137 -8.25 -13.41 10.55
C ARG A 137 -9.39 -13.15 11.53
N ARG A 138 -9.43 -11.96 12.17
CA ARG A 138 -10.29 -11.70 13.33
C ARG A 138 -11.38 -10.69 13.09
N THR A 139 -11.15 -9.74 12.19
CA THR A 139 -12.08 -8.60 12.05
C THR A 139 -12.10 -8.06 10.62
N TRP A 140 -13.25 -7.54 10.22
CA TRP A 140 -13.46 -6.88 8.93
C TRP A 140 -12.72 -5.52 8.81
N ILE A 141 -12.39 -4.88 9.93
CA ILE A 141 -11.58 -3.65 9.95
C ILE A 141 -10.07 -3.89 9.72
N ASN A 142 -9.66 -5.14 9.47
CA ASN A 142 -8.27 -5.49 9.22
C ASN A 142 -7.61 -4.59 8.14
N ILE A 143 -8.33 -4.32 7.05
CA ILE A 143 -7.86 -3.48 5.94
C ILE A 143 -7.78 -2.01 6.33
N VAL A 144 -8.69 -1.52 7.17
CA VAL A 144 -8.66 -0.14 7.66
C VAL A 144 -7.36 0.10 8.43
N VAL A 145 -7.09 -0.73 9.43
CA VAL A 145 -5.85 -0.63 10.22
C VAL A 145 -4.62 -0.92 9.37
N GLY A 146 -4.70 -1.90 8.45
CA GLY A 146 -3.63 -2.21 7.50
C GLY A 146 -3.25 -1.02 6.60
N GLY A 147 -4.19 -0.12 6.34
CA GLY A 147 -3.97 1.11 5.57
C GLY A 147 -2.91 2.04 6.16
N LEU A 148 -2.70 2.02 7.48
CA LEU A 148 -1.64 2.78 8.14
C LEU A 148 -0.24 2.46 7.59
N ALA A 149 -0.01 1.26 7.04
CA ALA A 149 1.28 0.92 6.45
C ALA A 149 1.66 1.86 5.28
N GLY A 150 0.68 2.22 4.43
CA GLY A 150 0.87 3.21 3.36
C GLY A 150 1.09 4.62 3.90
N SER A 151 0.36 5.01 4.94
CA SER A 151 0.52 6.29 5.63
C SER A 151 1.91 6.47 6.22
N PHE A 152 2.45 5.43 6.85
CA PHE A 152 3.81 5.46 7.39
C PHE A 152 4.88 5.61 6.30
N ALA A 153 4.65 5.10 5.09
CA ALA A 153 5.57 5.33 3.98
C ALA A 153 5.61 6.82 3.59
N VAL A 154 4.46 7.49 3.50
CA VAL A 154 4.39 8.96 3.28
C VAL A 154 5.14 9.70 4.38
N LEU A 155 4.90 9.36 5.65
CA LEU A 155 5.54 10.02 6.78
C LEU A 155 7.05 9.75 6.84
N ALA A 156 7.53 8.58 6.39
CA ALA A 156 8.96 8.31 6.28
C ALA A 156 9.64 9.25 5.27
N GLY A 157 9.01 9.47 4.11
CA GLY A 157 9.47 10.42 3.12
C GLY A 157 9.44 11.87 3.63
N ALA A 158 8.34 12.26 4.25
CA ALA A 158 8.17 13.60 4.83
C ALA A 158 9.22 13.90 5.90
N ALA A 159 9.48 12.96 6.79
CA ALA A 159 10.47 13.10 7.87
C ALA A 159 11.91 13.30 7.37
N ALA A 160 12.22 12.88 6.14
CA ALA A 160 13.52 13.13 5.53
C ALA A 160 13.71 14.61 5.12
N ILE A 161 12.63 15.34 4.90
CA ILE A 161 12.63 16.76 4.55
C ILE A 161 12.50 17.62 5.80
N ASN A 162 11.50 17.32 6.63
CA ASN A 162 11.23 18.05 7.86
C ASN A 162 10.88 17.06 8.98
N ARG A 163 11.53 17.22 10.15
CA ARG A 163 11.29 16.38 11.33
C ARG A 163 9.95 16.66 12.01
N SER A 164 9.39 17.83 11.81
CA SER A 164 8.06 18.18 12.30
C SER A 164 6.99 17.59 11.37
N VAL A 165 5.89 17.13 11.94
CA VAL A 165 4.74 16.67 11.16
C VAL A 165 3.99 17.91 10.66
N LEU A 166 4.08 18.18 9.36
CA LEU A 166 3.40 19.29 8.70
C LEU A 166 2.02 18.86 8.17
N ALA A 167 1.17 19.84 7.91
CA ALA A 167 -0.22 19.58 7.50
C ALA A 167 -0.31 18.85 6.16
N GLU A 168 0.49 19.24 5.17
CA GLU A 168 0.46 18.69 3.81
C GLU A 168 0.82 17.18 3.76
N PRO A 169 1.97 16.75 4.31
CA PRO A 169 2.30 15.32 4.32
C PRO A 169 1.37 14.51 5.25
N LEU A 170 0.88 15.10 6.34
CA LEU A 170 -0.10 14.44 7.20
C LEU A 170 -1.40 14.20 6.44
N LEU A 171 -1.87 15.19 5.70
CA LEU A 171 -3.08 15.06 4.88
C LEU A 171 -2.90 14.01 3.78
N LEU A 172 -1.74 13.96 3.10
CA LEU A 172 -1.44 12.91 2.12
C LEU A 172 -1.43 11.54 2.80
N ALA A 173 -0.88 11.42 4.01
CA ALA A 173 -0.90 10.17 4.78
C ALA A 173 -2.33 9.73 5.14
N VAL A 174 -3.22 10.69 5.49
CA VAL A 174 -4.65 10.43 5.73
C VAL A 174 -5.37 10.02 4.44
N VAL A 175 -5.06 10.65 3.31
CA VAL A 175 -5.60 10.27 2.00
C VAL A 175 -5.22 8.82 1.66
N LEU A 176 -3.98 8.39 1.88
CA LEU A 176 -3.55 7.01 1.65
C LEU A 176 -4.18 6.02 2.65
N PHE A 177 -4.37 6.44 3.89
CA PHE A 177 -5.13 5.67 4.87
C PHE A 177 -6.55 5.38 4.37
N LEU A 178 -7.26 6.41 3.93
CA LEU A 178 -8.62 6.30 3.40
C LEU A 178 -8.69 5.60 2.03
N TRP A 179 -7.59 5.61 1.26
CA TRP A 179 -7.49 4.95 -0.04
C TRP A 179 -7.43 3.43 0.07
N THR A 180 -6.78 2.94 1.11
CA THR A 180 -6.54 1.49 1.25
C THR A 180 -7.82 0.66 1.37
N PRO A 181 -8.83 1.02 2.19
CA PRO A 181 -10.06 0.26 2.29
C PRO A 181 -10.83 0.14 0.96
N PRO A 182 -11.18 1.20 0.24
CA PRO A 182 -11.95 1.08 -1.00
C PRO A 182 -11.18 0.33 -2.09
N HIS A 183 -9.85 0.44 -2.14
CA HIS A 183 -9.00 -0.35 -3.04
C HIS A 183 -9.13 -1.85 -2.76
N PHE A 184 -8.86 -2.27 -1.53
CA PHE A 184 -8.87 -3.69 -1.17
C PHE A 184 -10.26 -4.30 -1.08
N TRP A 185 -11.28 -3.55 -0.65
CA TRP A 185 -12.65 -4.06 -0.64
C TRP A 185 -13.20 -4.24 -2.05
N SER A 186 -12.77 -3.41 -3.01
CA SER A 186 -13.08 -3.65 -4.43
C SER A 186 -12.49 -4.99 -4.90
N LEU A 187 -11.24 -5.28 -4.55
CA LEU A 187 -10.64 -6.59 -4.84
C LEU A 187 -11.34 -7.72 -4.09
N ALA A 188 -11.81 -7.47 -2.87
CA ALA A 188 -12.52 -8.46 -2.06
C ALA A 188 -13.91 -8.79 -2.67
N ILE A 189 -14.64 -7.81 -3.20
CA ILE A 189 -15.87 -8.05 -3.98
C ILE A 189 -15.53 -8.88 -5.23
N ALA A 190 -14.48 -8.53 -5.96
CA ALA A 190 -14.08 -9.26 -7.17
C ALA A 190 -13.62 -10.69 -6.92
N SER A 191 -13.22 -11.02 -5.69
CA SER A 191 -12.72 -12.32 -5.26
C SER A 191 -13.50 -12.85 -4.04
N HIS A 192 -14.80 -12.59 -3.99
CA HIS A 192 -15.67 -12.89 -2.85
C HIS A 192 -15.55 -14.35 -2.38
N ASP A 193 -15.70 -15.29 -3.31
CA ASP A 193 -15.66 -16.72 -3.02
C ASP A 193 -14.30 -17.18 -2.46
N ASP A 194 -13.20 -16.61 -2.95
CA ASP A 194 -11.85 -16.91 -2.45
C ASP A 194 -11.69 -16.48 -0.99
N TYR A 195 -12.18 -15.29 -0.63
CA TYR A 195 -12.11 -14.81 0.75
C TYR A 195 -13.07 -15.56 1.67
N ALA A 196 -14.27 -15.88 1.20
CA ALA A 196 -15.26 -16.64 1.94
C ALA A 196 -14.76 -18.09 2.21
N SER A 197 -14.20 -18.77 1.21
CA SER A 197 -13.66 -20.14 1.37
C SER A 197 -12.48 -20.20 2.35
N ALA A 198 -11.65 -19.15 2.38
CA ALA A 198 -10.55 -19.03 3.33
C ALA A 198 -10.98 -18.48 4.71
N ARG A 199 -12.28 -18.21 4.91
CA ARG A 199 -12.87 -17.66 6.14
C ARG A 199 -12.22 -16.32 6.58
N PHE A 200 -11.78 -15.51 5.62
CA PHE A 200 -11.31 -14.17 5.93
C PHE A 200 -12.50 -13.21 6.06
N PRO A 201 -12.68 -12.54 7.21
CA PRO A 201 -13.80 -11.64 7.45
C PRO A 201 -13.59 -10.28 6.74
N MET A 202 -13.57 -10.29 5.41
CA MET A 202 -13.55 -9.04 4.63
C MET A 202 -14.92 -8.37 4.68
N LEU A 203 -14.97 -7.03 4.56
CA LEU A 203 -16.23 -6.29 4.62
C LEU A 203 -17.33 -6.87 3.71
N PRO A 204 -17.06 -7.19 2.41
CA PRO A 204 -18.09 -7.78 1.55
C PRO A 204 -18.50 -9.19 1.97
N VAL A 205 -17.61 -9.97 2.57
CA VAL A 205 -17.91 -11.33 3.06
C VAL A 205 -18.83 -11.28 4.29
N VAL A 206 -18.65 -10.27 5.16
CA VAL A 206 -19.42 -10.14 6.41
C VAL A 206 -20.76 -9.45 6.19
N PHE A 207 -20.80 -8.39 5.39
CA PHE A 207 -21.99 -7.53 5.23
C PHE A 207 -22.61 -7.54 3.82
N GLY A 208 -22.03 -8.31 2.90
CA GLY A 208 -22.45 -8.41 1.52
C GLY A 208 -21.88 -7.30 0.61
N ASP A 209 -21.85 -7.60 -0.70
CA ASP A 209 -21.21 -6.77 -1.72
C ASP A 209 -21.89 -5.39 -1.89
N ALA A 210 -23.23 -5.36 -1.77
CA ALA A 210 -24.00 -4.12 -1.92
C ALA A 210 -23.73 -3.12 -0.79
N PHE A 211 -23.58 -3.60 0.45
CA PHE A 211 -23.18 -2.74 1.58
C PHE A 211 -21.75 -2.28 1.41
N ALA A 212 -20.83 -3.19 1.08
CA ALA A 212 -19.42 -2.87 0.87
C ALA A 212 -19.26 -1.82 -0.25
N ALA A 213 -20.00 -1.90 -1.34
CA ALA A 213 -19.96 -0.92 -2.43
C ALA A 213 -20.36 0.51 -1.96
N ARG A 214 -21.36 0.64 -1.08
CA ARG A 214 -21.74 1.94 -0.49
C ARG A 214 -20.65 2.50 0.42
N VAL A 215 -20.05 1.66 1.24
CA VAL A 215 -18.92 2.06 2.11
C VAL A 215 -17.71 2.47 1.27
N ILE A 216 -17.41 1.74 0.18
CA ILE A 216 -16.37 2.09 -0.79
C ILE A 216 -16.64 3.49 -1.37
N LEU A 217 -17.87 3.78 -1.81
CA LEU A 217 -18.20 5.10 -2.36
C LEU A 217 -18.02 6.21 -1.31
N ALA A 218 -18.47 6.00 -0.07
CA ALA A 218 -18.28 6.97 1.00
C ALA A 218 -16.80 7.29 1.25
N HIS A 219 -15.93 6.27 1.37
CA HIS A 219 -14.49 6.45 1.49
C HIS A 219 -13.90 7.17 0.28
N THR A 220 -14.33 6.79 -0.94
CA THR A 220 -13.84 7.41 -2.18
C THR A 220 -14.18 8.90 -2.23
N LEU A 221 -15.42 9.29 -1.89
CA LEU A 221 -15.81 10.69 -1.86
C LEU A 221 -15.01 11.49 -0.82
N THR A 222 -14.84 10.93 0.38
CA THR A 222 -14.05 11.57 1.45
C THR A 222 -12.59 11.75 1.04
N LEU A 223 -11.94 10.69 0.55
CA LEU A 223 -10.52 10.79 0.17
C LEU A 223 -10.29 11.71 -1.02
N VAL A 224 -11.21 11.74 -2.00
CA VAL A 224 -11.09 12.63 -3.17
C VAL A 224 -11.26 14.08 -2.73
N GLY A 225 -12.24 14.37 -1.87
CA GLY A 225 -12.40 15.70 -1.27
C GLY A 225 -11.15 16.14 -0.51
N LEU A 226 -10.63 15.28 0.38
CA LEU A 226 -9.41 15.59 1.14
C LEU A 226 -8.18 15.73 0.25
N SER A 227 -8.07 14.96 -0.84
CA SER A 227 -6.93 15.05 -1.77
C SER A 227 -6.86 16.37 -2.54
N THR A 228 -7.91 17.18 -2.56
CA THR A 228 -7.86 18.51 -3.17
C THR A 228 -7.36 19.59 -2.22
N LEU A 229 -7.40 19.37 -0.91
CA LEU A 229 -7.07 20.39 0.09
C LEU A 229 -5.62 20.90 0.04
N PRO A 230 -4.57 20.09 -0.25
CA PRO A 230 -3.21 20.57 -0.34
C PRO A 230 -3.02 21.72 -1.36
N PHE A 231 -3.89 21.80 -2.36
CA PHE A 231 -3.88 22.91 -3.32
C PHE A 231 -4.06 24.28 -2.65
N PHE A 232 -4.83 24.36 -1.57
CA PHE A 232 -5.08 25.63 -0.87
C PHE A 232 -3.92 26.07 0.03
N TRP A 233 -2.90 25.25 0.24
CA TRP A 233 -1.70 25.61 1.02
C TRP A 233 -0.49 25.86 0.13
N SER A 234 -0.03 24.85 -0.59
CA SER A 234 1.21 24.95 -1.33
C SER A 234 1.24 24.08 -2.59
N ALA A 235 0.36 23.08 -2.71
CA ALA A 235 0.35 22.19 -3.87
C ALA A 235 -0.25 22.92 -5.07
N GLY A 236 0.52 23.09 -6.14
CA GLY A 236 0.12 23.86 -7.31
C GLY A 236 -0.91 23.18 -8.22
N ALA A 237 -1.20 23.84 -9.35
CA ALA A 237 -2.21 23.39 -10.31
C ALA A 237 -1.95 21.98 -10.88
N VAL A 238 -0.69 21.57 -11.02
CA VAL A 238 -0.31 20.23 -11.53
C VAL A 238 -0.74 19.13 -10.55
N TYR A 239 -0.54 19.38 -9.24
CA TYR A 239 -1.06 18.48 -8.20
C TYR A 239 -2.59 18.37 -8.28
N LEU A 240 -3.28 19.52 -8.31
CA LEU A 240 -4.74 19.55 -8.36
C LEU A 240 -5.30 18.83 -9.60
N ALA A 241 -4.67 19.02 -10.75
CA ALA A 241 -5.08 18.32 -11.98
C ALA A 241 -4.97 16.79 -11.83
N GLY A 242 -3.88 16.28 -11.24
CA GLY A 242 -3.71 14.86 -10.95
C GLY A 242 -4.74 14.33 -9.95
N ALA A 243 -4.96 15.06 -8.84
CA ALA A 243 -5.94 14.72 -7.82
C ALA A 243 -7.38 14.69 -8.39
N ALA A 244 -7.75 15.71 -9.17
CA ALA A 244 -9.08 15.83 -9.75
C ALA A 244 -9.35 14.77 -10.83
N ALA A 245 -8.41 14.56 -11.77
CA ALA A 245 -8.57 13.57 -12.83
C ALA A 245 -8.67 12.14 -12.28
N GLY A 246 -7.75 11.76 -11.40
CA GLY A 246 -7.77 10.46 -10.74
C GLY A 246 -8.98 10.28 -9.84
N GLY A 247 -9.33 11.32 -9.07
CA GLY A 247 -10.49 11.33 -8.21
C GLY A 247 -11.80 11.17 -8.96
N ALA A 248 -11.99 11.90 -10.07
CA ALA A 248 -13.20 11.78 -10.91
C ALA A 248 -13.36 10.36 -11.47
N ALA A 249 -12.28 9.75 -11.97
CA ALA A 249 -12.30 8.37 -12.45
C ALA A 249 -12.70 7.39 -11.34
N PHE A 250 -12.16 7.56 -10.13
CA PHE A 250 -12.42 6.67 -9.01
C PHE A 250 -13.86 6.84 -8.48
N VAL A 251 -14.36 8.07 -8.35
CA VAL A 251 -15.75 8.33 -7.97
C VAL A 251 -16.73 7.74 -9.02
N PHE A 252 -16.46 7.97 -10.30
CA PHE A 252 -17.30 7.44 -11.37
C PHE A 252 -17.43 5.91 -11.30
N THR A 253 -16.32 5.20 -11.14
CA THR A 253 -16.35 3.73 -11.04
C THR A 253 -16.97 3.26 -9.74
N SER A 254 -16.79 3.97 -8.61
CA SER A 254 -17.42 3.66 -7.33
C SER A 254 -18.96 3.81 -7.39
N VAL A 255 -19.46 4.85 -8.06
CA VAL A 255 -20.91 5.00 -8.32
C VAL A 255 -21.46 3.85 -9.15
N ARG A 256 -20.73 3.42 -10.20
CA ARG A 256 -21.13 2.27 -11.02
C ARG A 256 -21.12 0.98 -10.20
N LEU A 257 -20.16 0.81 -9.27
CA LEU A 257 -20.10 -0.35 -8.39
C LEU A 257 -21.30 -0.39 -7.42
N VAL A 258 -21.75 0.77 -6.91
CA VAL A 258 -22.97 0.84 -6.06
C VAL A 258 -24.22 0.44 -6.83
N ARG A 259 -24.33 0.88 -8.11
CA ARG A 259 -25.50 0.56 -8.96
C ARG A 259 -25.55 -0.91 -9.37
N GLU A 260 -24.39 -1.51 -9.58
CA GLU A 260 -24.23 -2.90 -10.01
C GLU A 260 -23.04 -3.52 -9.30
N PRO A 261 -23.21 -4.13 -8.09
CA PRO A 261 -22.16 -4.80 -7.35
C PRO A 261 -21.77 -6.11 -8.02
N SER A 262 -20.94 -6.05 -9.06
CA SER A 262 -20.49 -7.20 -9.83
C SER A 262 -18.96 -7.30 -9.85
N ARG A 263 -18.43 -8.50 -10.08
CA ARG A 263 -16.99 -8.74 -10.23
C ARG A 263 -16.34 -7.79 -11.25
N LYS A 264 -17.02 -7.56 -12.39
CA LYS A 264 -16.52 -6.66 -13.44
C LYS A 264 -16.39 -5.23 -12.94
N ARG A 265 -17.43 -4.70 -12.25
CA ARG A 265 -17.41 -3.33 -11.69
C ARG A 265 -16.39 -3.19 -10.57
N ALA A 266 -16.25 -4.20 -9.76
CA ALA A 266 -15.26 -4.24 -8.68
C ALA A 266 -13.82 -4.20 -9.21
N ILE A 267 -13.50 -4.93 -10.28
CA ILE A 267 -12.19 -4.86 -10.95
C ILE A 267 -11.97 -3.48 -11.56
N GLN A 268 -12.98 -2.88 -12.21
CA GLN A 268 -12.87 -1.53 -12.77
C GLN A 268 -12.58 -0.49 -11.66
N ASN A 269 -13.27 -0.61 -10.53
CA ASN A 269 -13.05 0.28 -9.38
C ASN A 269 -11.66 0.09 -8.75
N PHE A 270 -11.20 -1.15 -8.63
CA PHE A 270 -9.85 -1.48 -8.20
C PHE A 270 -8.78 -0.83 -9.10
N LEU A 271 -8.94 -0.90 -10.42
CA LEU A 271 -8.01 -0.29 -11.37
C LEU A 271 -8.08 1.24 -11.33
N ALA A 272 -9.28 1.82 -11.18
CA ALA A 272 -9.46 3.26 -11.05
C ALA A 272 -8.80 3.81 -9.78
N SER A 273 -8.81 3.06 -8.67
CA SER A 273 -8.08 3.44 -7.46
C SER A 273 -6.56 3.49 -7.67
N LEU A 274 -6.00 2.55 -8.44
CA LEU A 274 -4.58 2.57 -8.80
C LEU A 274 -4.24 3.78 -9.69
N LEU A 275 -5.11 4.10 -10.65
CA LEU A 275 -4.95 5.29 -11.49
C LEU A 275 -5.00 6.57 -10.65
N GLN A 276 -5.95 6.67 -9.72
CA GLN A 276 -6.08 7.80 -8.82
C GLN A 276 -4.80 7.99 -7.98
N LEU A 277 -4.27 6.93 -7.37
CA LEU A 277 -3.04 7.00 -6.61
C LEU A 277 -1.85 7.41 -7.48
N LEU A 278 -1.72 6.82 -8.68
CA LEU A 278 -0.65 7.16 -9.61
C LEU A 278 -0.67 8.63 -9.98
N LEU A 279 -1.83 9.15 -10.41
CA LEU A 279 -1.98 10.56 -10.82
C LEU A 279 -1.75 11.52 -9.66
N LEU A 280 -2.21 11.18 -8.46
CA LEU A 280 -1.98 11.96 -7.25
C LEU A 280 -0.49 12.07 -6.94
N LEU A 281 0.23 10.94 -6.88
CA LEU A 281 1.65 10.91 -6.55
C LEU A 281 2.51 11.53 -7.66
N CYS A 282 2.20 11.27 -8.94
CA CYS A 282 2.88 11.92 -10.05
C CYS A 282 2.66 13.43 -10.05
N GLY A 283 1.43 13.88 -9.78
CA GLY A 283 1.11 15.30 -9.63
C GLY A 283 1.88 15.97 -8.49
N THR A 284 2.03 15.27 -7.36
CA THR A 284 2.83 15.74 -6.22
C THR A 284 4.30 15.91 -6.61
N VAL A 285 4.90 14.88 -7.22
CA VAL A 285 6.31 14.92 -7.62
C VAL A 285 6.55 15.96 -8.72
N ALA A 286 5.70 16.00 -9.76
CA ALA A 286 5.81 16.96 -10.84
C ALA A 286 5.65 18.41 -10.34
N GLY A 287 4.69 18.65 -9.44
CA GLY A 287 4.49 19.97 -8.82
C GLY A 287 5.75 20.45 -8.12
N ARG A 288 6.45 19.57 -7.40
CA ARG A 288 7.72 19.89 -6.73
C ARG A 288 8.81 20.35 -7.71
N PHE A 289 8.99 19.62 -8.83
CA PHE A 289 10.03 19.94 -9.81
C PHE A 289 9.70 21.16 -10.68
N LEU A 290 8.42 21.46 -10.88
CA LEU A 290 7.96 22.63 -11.64
C LEU A 290 7.88 23.92 -10.80
N GLY A 291 8.32 23.87 -9.53
CA GLY A 291 8.34 25.04 -8.65
C GLY A 291 6.93 25.49 -8.21
N SER A 292 5.94 24.59 -8.27
CA SER A 292 4.56 24.86 -7.85
C SER A 292 4.24 24.29 -6.45
N LEU A 293 5.26 23.81 -5.75
CA LEU A 293 5.26 23.34 -4.35
C LEU A 293 6.33 24.03 -3.54
#